data_3aff5eba6767ca6424886e0cb8e0fd82
#
_entry.id   3aff5eba6767ca6424886e0cb8e0fd82
#
_cell.length_a   1.000
_cell.length_b   1.000
_cell.length_c   1.000
_cell.angle_alpha   90.00
_cell.angle_beta   90.00
_cell.angle_gamma   90.00
#
_symmetry.space_group_name_H-M   'P 1'
#
loop_
_entity.id
_entity.type
_entity.pdbx_description
1 polymer ?
#
loop_
_entity_poly.entity_id
_entity_poly.type
_entity_poly.pdbx_seq_one_letter_code
_entity_poly.pdbx_strand_id
1 'polypeptide(L)'
;AQVHKAAAIAQATDFIEAKSEGYQSPIAQGGSNVSGGQKQRCACARAIINQPKLILADEPTGALDSHSSQMLLSTIQSINEDLGATILMVTHDAFSASYANRILFMRDGAIFTEIRKGGDSRRTFFEKILDVLTMMGGGMSDVR
;
A
#
# COMPACT_ATOMS: atom_id res chain seq x y z
N ALA A 1 25.38 -2.27 1.34
CA ALA A 1 24.83 -2.42 -0.02
C ALA A 1 23.33 -2.75 -0.03
N GLN A 2 22.86 -3.81 0.66
CA GLN A 2 21.44 -4.23 0.63
C GLN A 2 20.48 -3.18 1.24
N VAL A 3 20.85 -2.56 2.36
CA VAL A 3 20.05 -1.51 3.02
C VAL A 3 19.81 -0.32 2.08
N HIS A 4 20.85 0.18 1.41
CA HIS A 4 20.74 1.30 0.47
C HIS A 4 19.85 0.95 -0.72
N LYS A 5 19.99 -0.27 -1.26
CA LYS A 5 19.11 -0.73 -2.36
C LYS A 5 17.64 -0.81 -1.93
N ALA A 6 17.37 -1.37 -0.75
CA ALA A 6 16.01 -1.44 -0.22
C ALA A 6 15.43 -0.05 0.05
N ALA A 7 16.23 0.87 0.60
CA ALA A 7 15.82 2.25 0.84
C ALA A 7 15.49 2.99 -0.47
N ALA A 8 16.29 2.78 -1.52
CA ALA A 8 16.05 3.39 -2.83
C ALA A 8 14.73 2.89 -3.44
N ILE A 9 14.47 1.59 -3.44
CA ILE A 9 13.22 1.00 -3.94
C ILE A 9 12.02 1.52 -3.14
N ALA A 10 12.17 1.63 -1.81
CA ALA A 10 11.13 2.15 -0.93
C ALA A 10 11.01 3.68 -0.92
N GLN A 11 11.73 4.39 -1.81
CA GLN A 11 11.77 5.85 -1.90
C GLN A 11 12.10 6.52 -0.56
N ALA A 12 12.99 5.88 0.23
CA ALA A 12 13.37 6.34 1.56
C ALA A 12 14.70 7.09 1.57
N THR A 13 15.52 6.99 0.53
CA THR A 13 16.88 7.52 0.46
C THR A 13 16.92 9.01 0.75
N ASP A 14 16.10 9.82 0.06
CA ASP A 14 16.17 11.28 0.15
C ASP A 14 15.98 11.81 1.57
N PHE A 15 14.96 11.31 2.28
CA PHE A 15 14.74 11.79 3.65
C PHE A 15 15.76 11.21 4.65
N ILE A 16 16.34 10.04 4.38
CA ILE A 16 17.41 9.48 5.23
C ILE A 16 18.67 10.31 5.07
N GLU A 17 19.07 10.61 3.83
CA GLU A 17 20.30 11.38 3.54
C GLU A 17 20.17 12.84 3.93
N ALA A 18 18.96 13.40 4.00
CA ALA A 18 18.70 14.74 4.52
C ALA A 18 18.91 14.86 6.05
N LYS A 19 19.04 13.75 6.78
CA LYS A 19 19.36 13.78 8.21
C LYS A 19 20.86 13.98 8.43
N SER A 20 21.22 14.61 9.55
CA SER A 20 22.61 14.96 9.89
C SER A 20 23.59 13.79 9.86
N GLU A 21 23.15 12.60 10.22
CA GLU A 21 23.97 11.39 10.27
C GLU A 21 23.50 10.34 9.24
N GLY A 22 22.64 10.73 8.28
CA GLY A 22 22.13 9.84 7.23
C GLY A 22 21.55 8.55 7.79
N TYR A 23 22.06 7.42 7.33
CA TYR A 23 21.64 6.07 7.76
C TYR A 23 22.00 5.74 9.22
N GLN A 24 22.87 6.51 9.86
CA GLN A 24 23.24 6.35 11.28
C GLN A 24 22.42 7.24 12.20
N SER A 25 21.52 8.04 11.63
CA SER A 25 20.70 8.97 12.42
C SER A 25 19.84 8.23 13.44
N PRO A 26 19.86 8.67 14.71
CA PRO A 26 19.05 8.04 15.74
C PRO A 26 17.56 8.24 15.48
N ILE A 27 16.79 7.19 15.66
CA ILE A 27 15.33 7.24 15.62
C ILE A 27 14.83 7.28 17.07
N ALA A 28 14.08 8.32 17.40
CA ALA A 28 13.50 8.47 18.73
C ALA A 28 12.50 7.35 19.02
N GLN A 29 12.27 7.07 20.31
CA GLN A 29 11.31 6.07 20.75
C GLN A 29 9.92 6.35 20.13
N GLY A 30 9.32 5.32 19.53
CA GLY A 30 8.06 5.46 18.79
C GLY A 30 8.18 6.20 17.46
N GLY A 31 9.39 6.60 17.04
CA GLY A 31 9.63 7.31 15.78
C GLY A 31 9.04 8.72 15.76
N SER A 32 9.03 9.44 16.89
CA SER A 32 8.48 10.81 16.99
C SER A 32 9.22 11.84 16.14
N ASN A 33 10.44 11.55 15.71
CA ASN A 33 11.28 12.39 14.84
C ASN A 33 11.21 12.02 13.34
N VAL A 34 10.23 11.22 12.95
CA VAL A 34 9.94 10.86 11.54
C VAL A 34 8.44 10.91 11.29
N SER A 35 8.05 11.36 10.08
CA SER A 35 6.63 11.43 9.69
C SER A 35 6.01 10.04 9.49
N GLY A 36 4.67 9.97 9.47
CA GLY A 36 3.96 8.72 9.18
C GLY A 36 4.36 8.10 7.84
N GLY A 37 4.46 8.91 6.79
CA GLY A 37 4.91 8.46 5.47
C GLY A 37 6.36 7.96 5.46
N GLN A 38 7.25 8.61 6.21
CA GLN A 38 8.63 8.17 6.38
C GLN A 38 8.70 6.82 7.11
N LYS A 39 7.90 6.63 8.17
CA LYS A 39 7.78 5.35 8.88
C LYS A 39 7.35 4.23 7.93
N GLN A 40 6.33 4.46 7.12
CA GLN A 40 5.82 3.47 6.17
C GLN A 40 6.83 3.13 5.08
N ARG A 41 7.56 4.10 4.54
CA ARG A 41 8.64 3.81 3.58
C ARG A 41 9.78 2.99 4.22
N CYS A 42 10.15 3.28 5.46
CA CYS A 42 11.09 2.43 6.20
C CYS A 42 10.54 1.02 6.41
N ALA A 43 9.25 0.87 6.70
CA ALA A 43 8.61 -0.45 6.82
C ALA A 43 8.65 -1.22 5.50
N CYS A 44 8.38 -0.56 4.37
CA CYS A 44 8.54 -1.14 3.03
C CYS A 44 10.00 -1.59 2.78
N ALA A 45 10.99 -0.73 3.08
CA ALA A 45 12.41 -1.09 2.92
C ALA A 45 12.78 -2.33 3.76
N ARG A 46 12.29 -2.41 4.99
CA ARG A 46 12.48 -3.58 5.85
C ARG A 46 11.82 -4.83 5.30
N ALA A 47 10.62 -4.70 4.74
CA ALA A 47 9.89 -5.84 4.16
C ALA A 47 10.63 -6.45 2.97
N ILE A 48 11.29 -5.64 2.13
CA ILE A 48 11.90 -6.10 0.88
C ILE A 48 13.38 -6.47 0.99
N ILE A 49 14.06 -6.17 2.11
CA ILE A 49 15.51 -6.36 2.24
C ILE A 49 15.96 -7.80 2.00
N ASN A 50 15.12 -8.76 2.36
CA ASN A 50 15.36 -10.20 2.17
C ASN A 50 14.74 -10.76 0.88
N GLN A 51 14.28 -9.89 -0.02
CA GLN A 51 13.66 -10.27 -1.30
C GLN A 51 12.53 -11.31 -1.15
N PRO A 52 11.50 -11.05 -0.33
CA PRO A 52 10.41 -11.99 -0.11
C PRO A 52 9.60 -12.20 -1.39
N LYS A 53 9.01 -13.39 -1.52
CA LYS A 53 8.06 -13.68 -2.61
C LYS A 53 6.65 -13.16 -2.32
N LEU A 54 6.31 -12.99 -1.05
CA LEU A 54 5.00 -12.50 -0.58
C LEU A 54 5.20 -11.42 0.47
N ILE A 55 4.50 -10.31 0.30
CA ILE A 55 4.41 -9.19 1.24
C ILE A 55 2.96 -9.03 1.66
N LEU A 56 2.73 -8.92 2.97
CA LEU A 56 1.43 -8.65 3.55
C LEU A 56 1.36 -7.18 3.97
N ALA A 57 0.32 -6.47 3.55
CA ALA A 57 0.07 -5.07 3.88
C ALA A 57 -1.36 -4.94 4.42
N ASP A 58 -1.48 -4.60 5.70
CA ASP A 58 -2.75 -4.41 6.39
C ASP A 58 -2.98 -2.92 6.58
N GLU A 59 -4.01 -2.38 5.93
CA GLU A 59 -4.38 -0.96 5.93
C GLU A 59 -3.18 0.00 5.82
N PRO A 60 -2.30 -0.15 4.81
CA PRO A 60 -1.00 0.52 4.80
C PRO A 60 -1.11 2.05 4.75
N THR A 61 -2.25 2.59 4.30
CA THR A 61 -2.51 4.02 4.16
C THR A 61 -3.35 4.62 5.29
N GLY A 62 -3.85 3.80 6.22
CA GLY A 62 -4.88 4.19 7.19
C GLY A 62 -4.55 5.37 8.11
N ALA A 63 -3.26 5.67 8.32
CA ALA A 63 -2.80 6.78 9.15
C ALA A 63 -2.05 7.87 8.35
N LEU A 64 -2.21 7.91 7.02
CA LEU A 64 -1.49 8.82 6.14
C LEU A 64 -2.41 9.86 5.50
N ASP A 65 -1.86 11.06 5.24
CA ASP A 65 -2.49 12.04 4.37
C ASP A 65 -2.51 11.54 2.90
N SER A 66 -3.30 12.18 2.06
CA SER A 66 -3.51 11.78 0.66
C SER A 66 -2.22 11.73 -0.16
N HIS A 67 -1.30 12.68 0.05
CA HIS A 67 -0.02 12.73 -0.67
C HIS A 67 0.89 11.56 -0.25
N SER A 68 1.04 11.34 1.05
CA SER A 68 1.82 10.24 1.60
C SER A 68 1.24 8.87 1.21
N SER A 69 -0.09 8.75 1.17
CA SER A 69 -0.79 7.54 0.71
C SER A 69 -0.47 7.23 -0.75
N GLN A 70 -0.54 8.24 -1.62
CA GLN A 70 -0.23 8.07 -3.04
C GLN A 70 1.23 7.66 -3.25
N MET A 71 2.17 8.28 -2.55
CA MET A 71 3.58 7.90 -2.62
C MET A 71 3.82 6.47 -2.16
N LEU A 72 3.20 6.05 -1.05
CA LEU A 72 3.32 4.69 -0.54
C LEU A 72 2.74 3.67 -1.52
N LEU A 73 1.55 3.91 -2.06
CA LEU A 73 0.90 3.00 -3.02
C LEU A 73 1.70 2.87 -4.32
N SER A 74 2.28 3.97 -4.82
CA SER A 74 3.20 3.93 -5.96
C SER A 74 4.46 3.10 -5.64
N THR A 75 4.99 3.22 -4.44
CA THR A 75 6.13 2.39 -3.98
C THR A 75 5.76 0.90 -3.92
N ILE A 76 4.58 0.57 -3.39
CA ILE A 76 4.06 -0.80 -3.32
C ILE A 76 3.91 -1.38 -4.75
N GLN A 77 3.40 -0.59 -5.69
CA GLN A 77 3.29 -0.98 -7.08
C GLN A 77 4.65 -1.26 -7.70
N SER A 78 5.63 -0.38 -7.52
CA SER A 78 7.01 -0.58 -8.01
C SER A 78 7.64 -1.85 -7.40
N ILE A 79 7.42 -2.14 -6.13
CA ILE A 79 7.91 -3.38 -5.50
C ILE A 79 7.33 -4.61 -6.20
N ASN A 80 6.05 -4.60 -6.55
CA ASN A 80 5.42 -5.70 -7.29
C ASN A 80 6.00 -5.83 -8.70
N GLU A 81 6.12 -4.72 -9.43
CA GLU A 81 6.56 -4.71 -10.83
C GLU A 81 8.06 -4.99 -10.97
N ASP A 82 8.91 -4.36 -10.15
CA ASP A 82 10.37 -4.42 -10.29
C ASP A 82 10.99 -5.63 -9.61
N LEU A 83 10.43 -6.08 -8.49
CA LEU A 83 10.96 -7.21 -7.73
C LEU A 83 10.18 -8.52 -7.98
N GLY A 84 9.04 -8.46 -8.66
CA GLY A 84 8.18 -9.62 -8.88
C GLY A 84 7.58 -10.20 -7.59
N ALA A 85 7.59 -9.44 -6.49
CA ALA A 85 7.00 -9.87 -5.23
C ALA A 85 5.47 -9.84 -5.32
N THR A 86 4.80 -10.87 -4.86
CA THR A 86 3.35 -10.85 -4.68
C THR A 86 3.00 -10.01 -3.47
N ILE A 87 2.05 -9.08 -3.61
CA ILE A 87 1.60 -8.24 -2.50
C ILE A 87 0.13 -8.55 -2.23
N LEU A 88 -0.16 -8.96 -1.01
CA LEU A 88 -1.52 -9.11 -0.50
C LEU A 88 -1.82 -7.92 0.41
N MET A 89 -2.68 -7.02 -0.06
CA MET A 89 -3.10 -5.84 0.68
C MET A 89 -4.52 -6.01 1.18
N VAL A 90 -4.75 -5.74 2.45
CA VAL A 90 -6.08 -5.60 3.04
C VAL A 90 -6.37 -4.12 3.21
N THR A 91 -7.50 -3.65 2.71
CA THR A 91 -7.94 -2.27 2.84
C THR A 91 -9.45 -2.15 2.66
N HIS A 92 -10.05 -1.15 3.28
CA HIS A 92 -11.44 -0.74 3.04
C HIS A 92 -11.51 0.52 2.15
N ASP A 93 -10.37 1.07 1.75
CA ASP A 93 -10.29 2.27 0.94
C ASP A 93 -10.22 1.92 -0.57
N ALA A 94 -11.21 2.38 -1.33
CA ALA A 94 -11.32 2.14 -2.77
C ALA A 94 -10.14 2.75 -3.56
N PHE A 95 -9.59 3.89 -3.10
CA PHE A 95 -8.45 4.50 -3.75
C PHE A 95 -7.20 3.62 -3.63
N SER A 96 -6.91 3.13 -2.43
CA SER A 96 -5.81 2.18 -2.19
C SER A 96 -5.99 0.90 -3.00
N ALA A 97 -7.21 0.35 -3.03
CA ALA A 97 -7.54 -0.85 -3.79
C ALA A 97 -7.31 -0.67 -5.31
N SER A 98 -7.49 0.54 -5.85
CA SER A 98 -7.31 0.82 -7.29
C SER A 98 -5.88 0.62 -7.81
N TYR A 99 -4.90 0.52 -6.93
CA TYR A 99 -3.50 0.22 -7.27
C TYR A 99 -3.23 -1.28 -7.47
N ALA A 100 -4.17 -2.15 -7.05
CA ALA A 100 -4.05 -3.58 -7.21
C ALA A 100 -4.39 -4.04 -8.64
N ASN A 101 -3.89 -5.21 -9.03
CA ASN A 101 -4.25 -5.86 -10.30
C ASN A 101 -5.48 -6.75 -10.19
N ARG A 102 -5.79 -7.19 -8.96
CA ARG A 102 -6.89 -8.10 -8.63
C ARG A 102 -7.45 -7.74 -7.28
N ILE A 103 -8.77 -7.72 -7.15
CA ILE A 103 -9.46 -7.42 -5.90
C ILE A 103 -10.45 -8.53 -5.60
N LEU A 104 -10.40 -9.01 -4.36
CA LEU A 104 -11.39 -9.89 -3.78
C LEU A 104 -12.23 -9.08 -2.80
N PHE A 105 -13.51 -8.92 -3.08
CA PHE A 105 -14.44 -8.28 -2.15
C PHE A 105 -14.95 -9.32 -1.15
N MET A 106 -14.83 -8.99 0.13
CA MET A 106 -15.27 -9.84 1.23
C MET A 106 -16.46 -9.22 1.95
N ARG A 107 -17.44 -10.05 2.28
CA ARG A 107 -18.59 -9.69 3.12
C ARG A 107 -18.95 -10.88 4.01
N ASP A 108 -19.19 -10.61 5.29
CA ASP A 108 -19.60 -11.62 6.28
C ASP A 108 -18.68 -12.86 6.32
N GLY A 109 -17.35 -12.64 6.18
CA GLY A 109 -16.35 -13.70 6.22
C GLY A 109 -16.22 -14.53 4.93
N ALA A 110 -16.97 -14.19 3.87
CA ALA A 110 -16.92 -14.89 2.59
C ALA A 110 -16.54 -13.97 1.44
N ILE A 111 -15.99 -14.55 0.36
CA ILE A 111 -15.73 -13.81 -0.87
C ILE A 111 -17.09 -13.53 -1.55
N PHE A 112 -17.41 -12.24 -1.70
CA PHE A 112 -18.62 -11.78 -2.39
C PHE A 112 -18.43 -11.80 -3.90
N THR A 113 -17.32 -11.21 -4.39
CA THR A 113 -16.98 -11.19 -5.82
C THR A 113 -15.49 -10.89 -6.02
N GLU A 114 -15.03 -11.05 -7.25
CA GLU A 114 -13.67 -10.73 -7.69
C GLU A 114 -13.73 -9.84 -8.93
N ILE A 115 -12.84 -8.84 -8.99
CA ILE A 115 -12.59 -8.07 -10.20
C ILE A 115 -11.10 -8.00 -10.51
N ARG A 116 -10.75 -7.83 -11.78
CA ARG A 116 -9.39 -7.69 -12.27
C ARG A 116 -9.26 -6.42 -13.09
N LYS A 117 -8.14 -5.73 -12.93
CA LYS A 117 -7.84 -4.51 -13.65
C LYS A 117 -7.65 -4.78 -15.15
N GLY A 118 -6.90 -5.83 -15.51
CA GLY A 118 -6.61 -6.14 -16.91
C GLY A 118 -5.96 -4.96 -17.62
N GLY A 119 -6.52 -4.58 -18.78
CA GLY A 119 -6.09 -3.43 -19.59
C GLY A 119 -6.71 -2.09 -19.18
N ASP A 120 -7.52 -2.04 -18.12
CA ASP A 120 -8.16 -0.80 -17.69
C ASP A 120 -7.14 0.22 -17.16
N SER A 121 -7.45 1.51 -17.33
CA SER A 121 -6.78 2.55 -16.59
C SER A 121 -7.11 2.44 -15.09
N ARG A 122 -6.25 2.99 -14.22
CA ARG A 122 -6.54 3.02 -12.79
C ARG A 122 -7.85 3.74 -12.48
N ARG A 123 -8.18 4.81 -13.22
CA ARG A 123 -9.44 5.54 -13.07
C ARG A 123 -10.65 4.65 -13.37
N THR A 124 -10.63 3.99 -14.52
CA THR A 124 -11.69 3.06 -14.91
C THR A 124 -11.85 1.93 -13.90
N PHE A 125 -10.74 1.40 -13.42
CA PHE A 125 -10.76 0.34 -12.41
C PHE A 125 -11.31 0.84 -11.07
N PHE A 126 -10.97 2.07 -10.66
CA PHE A 126 -11.53 2.71 -9.46
C PHE A 126 -13.06 2.86 -9.56
N GLU A 127 -13.58 3.30 -10.71
CA GLU A 127 -15.02 3.40 -10.96
C GLU A 127 -15.72 2.02 -10.80
N LYS A 128 -15.12 0.95 -11.36
CA LYS A 128 -15.62 -0.42 -11.17
C LYS A 128 -15.63 -0.87 -9.70
N ILE A 129 -14.63 -0.46 -8.92
CA ILE A 129 -14.59 -0.73 -7.47
C ILE A 129 -15.77 -0.08 -6.78
N LEU A 130 -16.05 1.19 -7.08
CA LEU A 130 -17.17 1.93 -6.48
C LEU A 130 -18.53 1.29 -6.84
N ASP A 131 -18.69 0.80 -8.07
CA ASP A 131 -19.90 0.09 -8.49
C ASP A 131 -20.13 -1.16 -7.63
N VAL A 132 -19.09 -1.98 -7.42
CA VAL A 132 -19.19 -3.17 -6.56
C VAL A 132 -19.51 -2.81 -5.12
N LEU A 133 -18.85 -1.77 -4.56
CA LEU A 133 -19.12 -1.31 -3.20
C LEU A 133 -20.57 -0.82 -3.04
N THR A 134 -21.10 -0.16 -4.06
CA THR A 134 -22.51 0.27 -4.08
C THR A 134 -23.45 -0.92 -4.05
N MET A 135 -23.18 -1.97 -4.85
CA MET A 135 -23.95 -3.21 -4.82
C MET A 135 -23.87 -3.91 -3.46
N MET A 136 -22.71 -3.91 -2.83
CA MET A 136 -22.53 -4.49 -1.49
C MET A 136 -23.30 -3.71 -0.41
N GLY A 137 -23.35 -2.39 -0.51
CA GLY A 137 -24.07 -1.51 0.44
C GLY A 137 -25.59 -1.49 0.21
N GLY A 138 -26.05 -1.61 -1.05
CA GLY A 138 -27.47 -1.58 -1.40
C GLY A 138 -28.28 -2.79 -0.91
N GLY A 139 -27.64 -3.88 -0.54
CA GLY A 139 -28.29 -5.05 0.08
C GLY A 139 -28.70 -4.86 1.54
N MET A 140 -28.37 -3.71 2.16
CA MET A 140 -28.79 -3.39 3.56
C MET A 140 -30.04 -2.54 3.67
N SER A 141 -30.64 -2.11 2.55
CA SER A 141 -31.85 -1.25 2.57
C SER A 141 -33.17 -2.03 2.53
N ASP A 142 -33.18 -3.36 2.50
CA ASP A 142 -34.37 -4.19 2.43
C ASP A 142 -34.72 -4.97 3.71
N VAL A 143 -34.28 -4.47 4.88
CA VAL A 143 -34.77 -4.97 6.17
C VAL A 143 -35.52 -3.86 6.88
N ARG A 144 -36.81 -3.71 6.54
CA ARG A 144 -37.83 -3.10 7.41
C ARG A 144 -38.62 -4.20 8.08
#